data_83d6f291f5661e0906c9b067ea33d06b
#
_entry.id   83d6f291f5661e0906c9b067ea33d06b
#
_cell.length_a   1.000
_cell.length_b   1.000
_cell.length_c   1.000
_cell.angle_alpha   90.00
_cell.angle_beta   90.00
_cell.angle_gamma   90.00
#
_symmetry.space_group_name_H-M   'P 1'
#
loop_
_entity.id
_entity.type
_entity.pdbx_description
1 polymer ?
#
loop_
_entity_poly.entity_id
_entity_poly.type
_entity_poly.pdbx_seq_one_letter_code
_entity_poly.pdbx_strand_id
1 'polypeptide(L)' 'MATVTFSAAGETLYAYLAGEIDHDAAQSLRMQLDDALVSRSPRTLIVDLGGVGFMDSSGVGLI' A
#
# COMPACT_ATOMS: atom_id res chain seq x y z
N MET A 1 -1.25 -13.19 4.89
CA MET A 1 -0.23 -12.20 5.27
C MET A 1 0.07 -11.31 4.08
N ALA A 2 0.16 -10.02 4.31
CA ALA A 2 0.45 -9.06 3.25
C ALA A 2 1.62 -8.17 3.63
N THR A 3 2.32 -7.66 2.63
CA THR A 3 3.45 -6.77 2.82
C THR A 3 3.34 -5.59 1.89
N VAL A 4 3.99 -4.49 2.26
CA VAL A 4 4.18 -3.34 1.40
C VAL A 4 5.64 -2.94 1.41
N THR A 5 6.17 -2.66 0.23
CA THR A 5 7.50 -2.08 0.07
C THR A 5 7.39 -0.79 -0.71
N PHE A 6 8.30 0.13 -0.45
CA PHE A 6 8.26 1.46 -1.04
C PHE A 6 9.52 1.75 -1.85
N SER A 7 9.33 2.52 -2.91
CA SER A 7 10.42 3.08 -3.70
C SER A 7 10.05 4.51 -4.06
N ALA A 8 11.00 5.41 -4.05
CA ALA A 8 10.76 6.82 -4.37
C ALA A 8 11.62 7.24 -5.56
N ALA A 9 11.02 8.00 -6.45
CA ALA A 9 11.71 8.60 -7.58
C ALA A 9 11.18 10.02 -7.78
N GLY A 10 12.00 11.02 -7.47
CA GLY A 10 11.58 12.42 -7.48
C GLY A 10 10.47 12.64 -6.46
N GLU A 11 9.31 13.15 -6.92
CA GLU A 11 8.16 13.40 -6.07
C GLU A 11 7.10 12.29 -6.14
N THR A 12 7.46 11.15 -6.74
CA THR A 12 6.58 9.99 -6.86
C THR A 12 6.99 8.91 -5.87
N LEU A 13 6.02 8.42 -5.12
CA LEU A 13 6.19 7.28 -4.24
C LEU A 13 5.50 6.06 -4.85
N TYR A 14 6.22 4.96 -4.96
CA TYR A 14 5.68 3.68 -5.41
C TYR A 14 5.47 2.79 -4.20
N ALA A 15 4.28 2.25 -4.05
CA ALA A 15 3.95 1.28 -3.01
C ALA A 15 3.62 -0.06 -3.66
N TYR A 16 4.45 -1.06 -3.39
CA TYR A 16 4.29 -2.41 -3.95
C TYR A 16 3.65 -3.30 -2.89
N LEU A 17 2.40 -3.66 -3.09
CA LEU A 17 1.66 -4.53 -2.19
C LEU A 17 1.77 -5.96 -2.68
N ALA A 18 1.86 -6.90 -1.73
CA ALA A 18 1.96 -8.33 -2.05
C ALA A 18 1.27 -9.16 -0.98
N GLY A 19 0.83 -10.36 -1.37
CA GLY A 19 0.23 -11.32 -0.48
C GLY A 19 -1.29 -11.26 -0.49
N GLU A 20 -1.88 -11.63 0.64
CA GLU A 20 -3.33 -11.69 0.80
C GLU A 20 -3.80 -10.52 1.66
N ILE A 21 -4.73 -9.73 1.13
CA ILE A 21 -5.23 -8.54 1.82
C ILE A 21 -6.62 -8.81 2.37
N ASP A 22 -6.67 -9.32 3.59
CA ASP A 22 -7.90 -9.45 4.37
C ASP A 22 -8.10 -8.20 5.24
N HIS A 23 -9.07 -8.24 6.16
CA HIS A 23 -9.40 -7.11 7.00
C HIS A 23 -8.22 -6.64 7.86
N ASP A 24 -7.53 -7.57 8.52
CA ASP A 24 -6.41 -7.24 9.39
C ASP A 24 -5.22 -6.71 8.60
N ALA A 25 -4.93 -7.34 7.47
CA ALA A 25 -3.87 -6.90 6.58
C ALA A 25 -4.16 -5.50 6.02
N ALA A 26 -5.40 -5.22 5.65
CA ALA A 26 -5.80 -3.92 5.12
C ALA A 26 -5.54 -2.81 6.14
N GLN A 27 -5.86 -3.05 7.42
CA GLN A 27 -5.59 -2.07 8.48
C GLN A 27 -4.11 -1.79 8.64
N SER A 28 -3.29 -2.84 8.67
CA SER A 28 -1.83 -2.70 8.79
C SER A 28 -1.23 -1.97 7.59
N LEU A 29 -1.65 -2.32 6.38
CA LEU A 29 -1.17 -1.67 5.18
C LEU A 29 -1.57 -0.20 5.13
N ARG A 30 -2.79 0.12 5.56
CA ARG A 30 -3.26 1.49 5.61
C ARG A 30 -2.40 2.34 6.54
N MET A 31 -2.07 1.83 7.71
CA MET A 31 -1.18 2.53 8.64
C MET A 31 0.19 2.78 8.02
N GLN A 32 0.75 1.80 7.36
CA GLN A 32 2.06 1.93 6.70
C GLN A 32 2.02 2.94 5.56
N LEU A 33 0.94 2.93 4.76
CA LEU A 33 0.75 3.90 3.69
C LEU A 33 0.60 5.32 4.23
N ASP A 34 -0.21 5.50 5.28
CA ASP A 34 -0.41 6.80 5.89
C ASP A 34 0.91 7.35 6.45
N ASP A 35 1.68 6.51 7.14
CA ASP A 35 2.99 6.90 7.68
C ASP A 35 3.94 7.34 6.56
N ALA A 36 3.96 6.61 5.46
CA ALA A 36 4.82 6.96 4.32
C ALA A 36 4.39 8.27 3.67
N LEU A 37 3.08 8.52 3.55
CA LEU A 37 2.57 9.76 2.99
C LEU A 37 2.90 10.96 3.85
N VAL A 38 2.79 10.83 5.17
CA VAL A 38 3.15 11.91 6.10
C VAL A 38 4.66 12.16 6.07
N SER A 39 5.45 11.09 6.08
CA SER A 39 6.91 11.18 6.15
C SER A 39 7.54 11.73 4.87
N ARG A 40 7.00 11.36 3.70
CA ARG A 40 7.60 11.70 2.41
C ARG A 40 6.87 12.81 1.66
N SER A 41 5.61 13.05 1.97
CA SER A 41 4.76 14.05 1.31
C SER A 41 4.89 14.01 -0.23
N PRO A 42 4.71 12.86 -0.87
CA PRO A 42 4.88 12.77 -2.31
C PRO A 42 3.76 13.51 -3.04
N ARG A 43 4.04 13.99 -4.24
CA ARG A 43 3.01 14.55 -5.13
C ARG A 43 2.14 13.47 -5.73
N THR A 44 2.73 12.32 -6.03
CA THR A 44 2.04 11.21 -6.69
C THR A 44 2.33 9.93 -5.93
N LEU A 45 1.28 9.17 -5.65
CA LEU A 45 1.39 7.83 -5.10
C LEU A 45 0.92 6.85 -6.15
N ILE A 46 1.77 5.89 -6.48
CA ILE A 46 1.43 4.79 -7.38
C ILE A 46 1.39 3.52 -6.56
N VAL A 47 0.23 2.86 -6.54
CA VAL A 47 0.05 1.60 -5.82
C VAL A 47 0.08 0.45 -6.82
N ASP A 48 1.04 -0.44 -6.65
CA ASP A 48 1.21 -1.62 -7.50
C ASP A 48 0.64 -2.83 -6.77
N LEU A 49 -0.37 -3.45 -7.36
CA LEU A 49 -1.05 -4.62 -6.81
C LEU A 49 -0.62 -5.92 -7.49
N GLY A 50 0.45 -5.88 -8.27
CA GLY A 50 0.91 -7.04 -9.05
C GLY A 50 1.27 -8.26 -8.21
N GLY A 51 1.66 -8.05 -6.95
CA GLY A 51 1.98 -9.15 -6.02
C GLY A 51 0.81 -9.62 -5.16
N VAL A 52 -0.38 -9.05 -5.33
CA VAL A 52 -1.56 -9.38 -4.52
C VAL A 52 -2.27 -10.58 -5.10
N GLY A 53 -2.36 -11.66 -4.30
CA GLY A 53 -3.05 -12.88 -4.72
C GLY A 53 -4.52 -12.92 -4.35
N PHE A 54 -4.92 -12.15 -3.32
CA PHE A 54 -6.29 -12.11 -2.84
C PHE A 54 -6.56 -10.75 -2.19
N MET A 55 -7.75 -10.22 -2.44
CA MET A 55 -8.20 -8.97 -1.81
C MET A 55 -9.70 -9.05 -1.56
N ASP A 56 -10.12 -8.89 -0.30
CA ASP A 56 -11.54 -8.82 0.04
C ASP A 56 -12.03 -7.36 -0.02
N SER A 57 -13.28 -7.13 0.41
CA SER A 57 -13.87 -5.80 0.37
C SER A 57 -13.13 -4.78 1.25
N SER A 58 -12.46 -5.24 2.30
CA SER A 58 -11.63 -4.35 3.14
C SER A 58 -10.42 -3.84 2.38
N GLY A 59 -9.82 -4.70 1.54
CA GLY A 59 -8.71 -4.29 0.68
C GLY A 59 -9.15 -3.26 -0.36
N VAL A 60 -10.34 -3.42 -0.92
CA VAL A 60 -10.89 -2.45 -1.86
C VAL A 60 -11.06 -1.09 -1.18
N GLY A 61 -11.51 -1.07 0.07
CA GLY A 61 -11.64 0.15 0.84
C GLY A 61 -10.31 0.83 1.15
N LEU A 62 -9.20 0.10 1.10
CA LEU A 62 -7.86 0.66 1.30
C LEU A 62 -7.48 1.63 0.17
N ILE A 63 -7.92 1.34 -1.02
CA ILE A 63 -7.63 2.12 -2.21
C ILE A 63 -8.67 3.20 -2.42
#